data_c0538c4e9f364f4c26a866138caab02e
#
_entry.id   c0538c4e9f364f4c26a866138caab02e
#
_cell.length_a   1.000
_cell.length_b   1.000
_cell.length_c   1.000
_cell.angle_alpha   90.00
_cell.angle_beta   90.00
_cell.angle_gamma   90.00
#
_symmetry.space_group_name_H-M   'P 1'
#
loop_
_entity.id
_entity.type
_entity.pdbx_description
1 polymer ?
#
loop_
_entity_poly.entity_id
_entity_poly.type
_entity_poly.pdbx_seq_one_letter_code
_entity_poly.pdbx_strand_id
1 'polypeptide(L)'
;YMSLNGDYWCSTIVCFTSDELEGPWVYQGPVICSGFSGKFGHNGYATADDWKNTDLAIATGCTSLPARYSVASTDNWGSFWPNCIDPCVFYDDDDNLWMSYGSWSGGIYMIRLDKENGLRDYTYTFPYQINGTDATPGSYDQACTSDPYFGKKIAGGYYVSGEASYIQKVGKYYYLFMSYGGLT
;
A
#
# COMPACT_ATOMS: atom_id res chain seq x y z
N TYR A 1 -5.47 -2.18 -12.19
CA TYR A 1 -5.60 -1.74 -10.80
C TYR A 1 -6.30 -0.40 -10.73
N MET A 2 -7.06 -0.19 -9.68
CA MET A 2 -7.85 1.03 -9.51
C MET A 2 -7.79 1.48 -8.05
N SER A 3 -7.60 2.77 -7.84
CA SER A 3 -7.70 3.38 -6.52
C SER A 3 -9.16 3.66 -6.19
N LEU A 4 -9.61 3.21 -5.03
CA LEU A 4 -10.93 3.51 -4.48
C LEU A 4 -10.79 4.43 -3.30
N ASN A 5 -11.61 5.46 -3.24
CA ASN A 5 -11.63 6.46 -2.18
C ASN A 5 -10.26 7.10 -1.93
N GLY A 6 -10.06 8.32 -2.37
CA GLY A 6 -8.79 9.06 -2.21
C GLY A 6 -8.52 9.57 -0.80
N ASP A 7 -9.36 9.25 0.17
CA ASP A 7 -9.18 9.65 1.57
C ASP A 7 -8.00 8.93 2.19
N TYR A 8 -7.10 9.67 2.83
CA TYR A 8 -5.80 9.19 3.30
C TYR A 8 -5.85 8.03 4.29
N TRP A 9 -6.94 7.88 5.03
CA TRP A 9 -7.12 6.77 5.98
C TRP A 9 -8.13 5.71 5.53
N CYS A 10 -8.74 5.89 4.36
CA CYS A 10 -9.77 4.99 3.84
C CYS A 10 -9.55 4.61 2.38
N SER A 11 -8.39 4.89 1.83
CA SER A 11 -8.07 4.56 0.45
C SER A 11 -7.71 3.08 0.29
N THR A 12 -7.99 2.54 -0.88
CA THR A 12 -7.72 1.15 -1.20
C THR A 12 -7.37 1.02 -2.67
N ILE A 13 -6.40 0.17 -2.97
CA ILE A 13 -6.14 -0.28 -4.34
C ILE A 13 -6.76 -1.66 -4.51
N VAL A 14 -7.52 -1.81 -5.59
CA VAL A 14 -8.18 -3.06 -5.98
C VAL A 14 -7.68 -3.57 -7.32
N CYS A 15 -7.79 -4.87 -7.53
CA CYS A 15 -7.43 -5.53 -8.77
C CYS A 15 -8.65 -5.92 -9.58
N PHE A 16 -8.57 -5.71 -10.89
CA PHE A 16 -9.46 -6.26 -11.90
C PHE A 16 -8.62 -6.95 -12.96
N THR A 17 -9.08 -8.06 -13.47
CA THR A 17 -8.46 -8.80 -14.58
C THR A 17 -9.42 -8.98 -15.72
N SER A 18 -8.89 -9.20 -16.92
CA SER A 18 -9.65 -9.56 -18.11
C SER A 18 -8.75 -10.39 -19.02
N ASP A 19 -9.34 -11.32 -19.76
CA ASP A 19 -8.65 -12.07 -20.80
C ASP A 19 -8.49 -11.24 -22.09
N GLU A 20 -9.32 -10.19 -22.25
CA GLU A 20 -9.32 -9.29 -23.40
C GLU A 20 -9.08 -7.84 -22.97
N LEU A 21 -8.39 -7.06 -23.80
CA LEU A 21 -8.05 -5.66 -23.49
C LEU A 21 -9.29 -4.80 -23.24
N GLU A 22 -10.34 -5.02 -23.99
CA GLU A 22 -11.61 -4.29 -23.86
C GLU A 22 -12.50 -4.79 -22.72
N GLY A 23 -12.13 -5.87 -22.05
CA GLY A 23 -12.92 -6.51 -21.02
C GLY A 23 -13.77 -7.67 -21.53
N PRO A 24 -14.72 -8.18 -20.74
CA PRO A 24 -15.18 -7.62 -19.46
C PRO A 24 -14.12 -7.72 -18.35
N TRP A 25 -14.04 -6.67 -17.52
CA TRP A 25 -13.14 -6.63 -16.37
C TRP A 25 -13.80 -7.26 -15.15
N VAL A 26 -13.13 -8.23 -14.54
CA VAL A 26 -13.62 -8.98 -13.39
C VAL A 26 -12.87 -8.55 -12.14
N TYR A 27 -13.62 -8.14 -11.11
CA TYR A 27 -13.07 -7.77 -9.81
C TYR A 27 -12.47 -8.99 -9.11
N GLN A 28 -11.20 -8.87 -8.69
CA GLN A 28 -10.46 -9.93 -8.00
C GLN A 28 -10.40 -9.72 -6.48
N GLY A 29 -10.33 -8.47 -6.03
CA GLY A 29 -10.24 -8.17 -4.60
C GLY A 29 -9.42 -6.92 -4.28
N PRO A 30 -9.34 -6.55 -2.98
CA PRO A 30 -8.43 -5.52 -2.50
C PRO A 30 -6.99 -6.05 -2.54
N VAL A 31 -6.05 -5.17 -2.90
CA VAL A 31 -4.62 -5.47 -2.91
C VAL A 31 -3.93 -4.87 -1.70
N ILE A 32 -4.30 -3.64 -1.36
CA ILE A 32 -3.77 -2.92 -0.20
C ILE A 32 -4.77 -1.87 0.26
N CYS A 33 -4.95 -1.75 1.56
CA CYS A 33 -5.77 -0.71 2.19
C CYS A 33 -4.88 0.19 3.06
N SER A 34 -5.13 1.49 3.10
CA SER A 34 -4.56 2.37 4.12
C SER A 34 -5.11 1.99 5.49
N GLY A 35 -4.58 2.55 6.56
CA GLY A 35 -4.95 2.17 7.92
C GLY A 35 -6.45 2.04 8.21
N PHE A 36 -6.82 1.41 9.30
CA PHE A 36 -8.20 1.06 9.65
C PHE A 36 -8.73 1.93 10.81
N SER A 37 -9.95 2.39 10.70
CA SER A 37 -10.62 3.20 11.72
C SER A 37 -11.59 2.36 12.54
N GLY A 38 -11.65 2.60 13.85
CA GLY A 38 -12.69 2.05 14.70
C GLY A 38 -14.08 2.71 14.50
N LYS A 39 -14.18 3.77 13.68
CA LYS A 39 -15.43 4.49 13.39
C LYS A 39 -15.94 4.30 11.98
N PHE A 40 -15.03 4.16 11.04
CA PHE A 40 -15.34 4.11 9.61
C PHE A 40 -14.71 2.87 9.02
N GLY A 41 -15.48 2.15 8.23
CA GLY A 41 -14.99 1.05 7.44
C GLY A 41 -14.32 1.51 6.14
N HIS A 42 -13.63 0.59 5.50
CA HIS A 42 -13.06 0.76 4.17
C HIS A 42 -14.04 0.34 3.07
N ASN A 43 -13.95 0.93 1.90
CA ASN A 43 -14.69 0.50 0.71
C ASN A 43 -16.20 0.36 0.91
N GLY A 44 -16.79 1.24 1.72
CA GLY A 44 -18.21 1.18 2.01
C GLY A 44 -18.58 0.24 3.14
N TYR A 45 -17.66 -0.49 3.72
CA TYR A 45 -17.86 -1.20 4.98
C TYR A 45 -17.95 -0.18 6.11
N ALA A 46 -19.01 -0.26 6.89
CA ALA A 46 -19.32 0.72 7.96
C ALA A 46 -19.07 0.16 9.36
N THR A 47 -18.18 -0.82 9.50
CA THR A 47 -17.95 -1.49 10.79
C THR A 47 -16.48 -1.39 11.20
N ALA A 48 -16.24 -1.37 12.52
CA ALA A 48 -14.91 -1.38 13.11
C ALA A 48 -14.11 -2.66 12.77
N ASP A 49 -14.77 -3.68 12.25
CA ASP A 49 -14.20 -4.99 11.94
C ASP A 49 -13.92 -5.17 10.45
N ASP A 50 -13.99 -4.15 9.61
CA ASP A 50 -13.80 -4.26 8.18
C ASP A 50 -12.39 -4.76 7.79
N TRP A 51 -11.40 -4.54 8.63
CA TRP A 51 -10.05 -5.08 8.44
C TRP A 51 -10.03 -6.60 8.29
N LYS A 52 -11.01 -7.30 8.85
CA LYS A 52 -11.19 -8.75 8.71
C LYS A 52 -11.58 -9.17 7.30
N ASN A 53 -12.10 -8.24 6.51
CA ASN A 53 -12.50 -8.46 5.12
C ASN A 53 -11.38 -8.08 4.13
N THR A 54 -10.22 -7.69 4.65
CA THR A 54 -9.02 -7.38 3.88
C THR A 54 -7.96 -8.45 4.10
N ASP A 55 -6.83 -8.30 3.43
CA ASP A 55 -5.70 -9.22 3.55
C ASP A 55 -4.81 -8.97 4.79
N LEU A 56 -5.14 -7.99 5.64
CA LEU A 56 -4.30 -7.62 6.79
C LEU A 56 -3.97 -8.81 7.70
N ALA A 57 -4.97 -9.60 8.06
CA ALA A 57 -4.77 -10.76 8.93
C ALA A 57 -3.88 -11.82 8.27
N ILE A 58 -4.00 -12.01 6.96
CA ILE A 58 -3.17 -12.96 6.20
C ILE A 58 -1.72 -12.46 6.15
N ALA A 59 -1.53 -11.19 5.79
CA ALA A 59 -0.20 -10.59 5.63
C ALA A 59 0.58 -10.45 6.95
N THR A 60 -0.12 -10.28 8.08
CA THR A 60 0.51 -9.99 9.38
C THR A 60 0.35 -11.10 10.42
N GLY A 61 -0.55 -12.05 10.19
CA GLY A 61 -0.91 -13.08 11.16
C GLY A 61 -1.71 -12.58 12.37
N CYS A 62 -2.24 -11.33 12.32
CA CYS A 62 -2.94 -10.74 13.46
C CYS A 62 -4.33 -11.36 13.67
N THR A 63 -4.73 -11.49 14.93
CA THR A 63 -6.07 -11.93 15.35
C THR A 63 -6.94 -10.81 15.91
N SER A 64 -6.34 -9.64 16.10
CA SER A 64 -6.98 -8.38 16.47
C SER A 64 -6.31 -7.25 15.73
N LEU A 65 -7.00 -6.13 15.51
CA LEU A 65 -6.42 -4.99 14.80
C LEU A 65 -5.24 -4.41 15.59
N PRO A 66 -4.01 -4.51 15.06
CA PRO A 66 -2.86 -3.94 15.75
C PRO A 66 -2.91 -2.41 15.73
N ALA A 67 -2.40 -1.79 16.80
CA ALA A 67 -2.34 -0.32 16.89
C ALA A 67 -1.58 0.32 15.72
N ARG A 68 -0.60 -0.38 15.14
CA ARG A 68 0.16 0.05 13.96
C ARG A 68 -0.74 0.38 12.77
N TYR A 69 -1.83 -0.36 12.59
CA TYR A 69 -2.76 -0.21 11.46
C TYR A 69 -4.07 0.47 11.85
N SER A 70 -4.21 0.87 13.10
CA SER A 70 -5.41 1.52 13.61
C SER A 70 -5.29 3.03 13.59
N VAL A 71 -6.27 3.68 12.97
CA VAL A 71 -6.44 5.13 13.05
C VAL A 71 -7.23 5.46 14.32
N ALA A 72 -6.56 5.96 15.34
CA ALA A 72 -7.21 6.32 16.59
C ALA A 72 -8.03 7.62 16.46
N SER A 73 -7.64 8.54 15.59
CA SER A 73 -8.32 9.80 15.36
C SER A 73 -8.04 10.34 13.95
N THR A 74 -8.87 11.27 13.51
CA THR A 74 -8.70 11.97 12.23
C THR A 74 -7.46 12.85 12.17
N ASP A 75 -6.84 13.16 13.31
CA ASP A 75 -5.71 14.07 13.40
C ASP A 75 -4.40 13.44 12.93
N ASN A 76 -4.38 12.13 12.75
CA ASN A 76 -3.17 11.39 12.38
C ASN A 76 -3.18 10.86 10.94
N TRP A 77 -4.15 11.30 10.12
CA TRP A 77 -4.17 10.86 8.74
C TRP A 77 -2.87 11.19 8.01
N GLY A 78 -2.45 10.29 7.19
CA GLY A 78 -1.36 10.51 6.27
C GLY A 78 0.02 10.66 6.89
N SER A 79 0.18 10.47 8.19
CA SER A 79 1.47 10.67 8.84
C SER A 79 2.32 9.41 8.88
N PHE A 80 1.69 8.24 9.00
CA PHE A 80 2.35 7.03 9.45
C PHE A 80 2.26 5.85 8.49
N TRP A 81 1.39 5.91 7.51
CA TRP A 81 1.23 4.89 6.48
C TRP A 81 0.94 5.51 5.12
N PRO A 82 1.15 4.75 4.04
CA PRO A 82 0.89 5.26 2.70
C PRO A 82 -0.60 5.50 2.46
N ASN A 83 -0.90 6.52 1.67
CA ASN A 83 -2.18 6.62 1.00
C ASN A 83 -2.21 5.56 -0.12
N CYS A 84 -3.19 4.65 -0.10
CA CYS A 84 -3.25 3.55 -1.04
C CYS A 84 -3.90 3.98 -2.36
N ILE A 85 -3.15 4.79 -3.13
CA ILE A 85 -3.50 5.28 -4.46
C ILE A 85 -2.27 5.25 -5.38
N ASP A 86 -2.46 5.62 -6.62
CA ASP A 86 -1.42 5.76 -7.65
C ASP A 86 -0.60 4.48 -7.87
N PRO A 87 -1.26 3.32 -8.15
CA PRO A 87 -0.52 2.09 -8.37
C PRO A 87 0.25 2.12 -9.69
N CYS A 88 1.53 1.75 -9.65
CA CYS A 88 2.34 1.42 -10.82
C CYS A 88 2.84 0.00 -10.71
N VAL A 89 2.58 -0.81 -11.73
CA VAL A 89 2.93 -2.23 -11.77
C VAL A 89 4.06 -2.45 -12.78
N PHE A 90 5.06 -3.24 -12.38
CA PHE A 90 6.23 -3.52 -13.22
C PHE A 90 6.83 -4.89 -12.89
N TYR A 91 7.60 -5.44 -13.81
CA TYR A 91 8.38 -6.66 -13.62
C TYR A 91 9.84 -6.33 -13.27
N ASP A 92 10.42 -7.14 -12.39
CA ASP A 92 11.86 -7.14 -12.16
C ASP A 92 12.58 -8.10 -13.14
N ASP A 93 13.91 -8.25 -12.99
CA ASP A 93 14.73 -9.09 -13.86
C ASP A 93 14.47 -10.58 -13.69
N ASP A 94 13.92 -10.98 -12.57
CA ASP A 94 13.59 -12.36 -12.23
C ASP A 94 12.12 -12.70 -12.56
N ASP A 95 11.46 -11.84 -13.36
CA ASP A 95 10.05 -12.00 -13.74
C ASP A 95 9.07 -11.98 -12.54
N ASN A 96 9.44 -11.28 -11.46
CA ASN A 96 8.53 -11.03 -10.36
C ASN A 96 7.71 -9.78 -10.62
N LEU A 97 6.43 -9.85 -10.30
CA LEU A 97 5.51 -8.73 -10.43
C LEU A 97 5.52 -7.88 -9.16
N TRP A 98 5.71 -6.59 -9.32
CA TRP A 98 5.78 -5.60 -8.24
C TRP A 98 4.78 -4.49 -8.47
N MET A 99 4.33 -3.87 -7.37
CA MET A 99 3.54 -2.65 -7.41
C MET A 99 4.17 -1.60 -6.49
N SER A 100 4.50 -0.43 -7.06
CA SER A 100 4.72 0.77 -6.25
C SER A 100 3.41 1.52 -6.11
N TYR A 101 3.19 2.15 -4.97
CA TYR A 101 1.98 2.89 -4.67
C TYR A 101 2.23 3.89 -3.55
N GLY A 102 1.33 4.85 -3.40
CA GLY A 102 1.39 5.84 -2.34
C GLY A 102 1.37 7.26 -2.87
N SER A 103 0.96 8.17 -2.01
CA SER A 103 0.88 9.60 -2.30
C SER A 103 1.01 10.36 -1.00
N TRP A 104 1.93 11.32 -0.93
CA TRP A 104 2.20 12.11 0.27
C TRP A 104 2.35 11.24 1.52
N SER A 105 1.64 11.53 2.59
CA SER A 105 1.42 10.69 3.76
C SER A 105 2.67 9.93 4.23
N GLY A 106 2.59 8.63 4.40
CA GLY A 106 3.69 7.76 4.80
C GLY A 106 4.77 7.56 3.74
N GLY A 107 4.56 8.03 2.51
CA GLY A 107 5.49 7.90 1.39
C GLY A 107 5.04 6.91 0.32
N ILE A 108 5.96 6.64 -0.59
CA ILE A 108 5.80 5.66 -1.66
C ILE A 108 6.34 4.32 -1.17
N TYR A 109 5.52 3.30 -1.30
CA TYR A 109 5.84 1.93 -0.88
C TYR A 109 5.84 0.98 -2.07
N MET A 110 6.38 -0.20 -1.85
CA MET A 110 6.43 -1.27 -2.84
C MET A 110 6.08 -2.60 -2.18
N ILE A 111 5.19 -3.37 -2.84
CA ILE A 111 4.81 -4.73 -2.47
C ILE A 111 4.98 -5.67 -3.65
N ARG A 112 5.13 -6.96 -3.37
CA ARG A 112 5.15 -8.00 -4.38
C ARG A 112 3.74 -8.50 -4.66
N LEU A 113 3.46 -8.74 -5.95
CA LEU A 113 2.20 -9.29 -6.42
C LEU A 113 2.40 -10.72 -6.94
N ASP A 114 1.37 -11.52 -6.84
CA ASP A 114 1.25 -12.81 -7.51
C ASP A 114 0.83 -12.56 -8.96
N LYS A 115 1.68 -12.93 -9.90
CA LYS A 115 1.47 -12.69 -11.33
C LYS A 115 0.35 -13.53 -11.93
N GLU A 116 -0.09 -14.61 -11.26
CA GLU A 116 -1.17 -15.46 -11.74
C GLU A 116 -2.56 -14.84 -11.51
N ASN A 117 -2.70 -14.01 -10.48
CA ASN A 117 -4.00 -13.43 -10.11
C ASN A 117 -3.98 -11.91 -9.89
N GLY A 118 -2.80 -11.29 -9.88
CA GLY A 118 -2.63 -9.85 -9.68
C GLY A 118 -2.86 -9.37 -8.24
N LEU A 119 -3.12 -10.24 -7.28
CA LEU A 119 -3.26 -9.90 -5.89
C LEU A 119 -1.90 -9.91 -5.18
N ARG A 120 -1.87 -9.62 -3.89
CA ARG A 120 -0.64 -9.68 -3.10
C ARG A 120 -0.03 -11.09 -3.09
N ASP A 121 1.28 -11.19 -3.26
CA ASP A 121 2.05 -12.41 -3.00
C ASP A 121 2.36 -12.52 -1.51
N TYR A 122 1.61 -13.36 -0.79
CA TYR A 122 1.80 -13.59 0.65
C TYR A 122 3.03 -14.45 0.97
N THR A 123 3.68 -15.04 -0.02
CA THR A 123 4.93 -15.78 0.18
C THR A 123 6.13 -14.87 0.31
N TYR A 124 5.96 -13.59 -0.02
CA TYR A 124 6.99 -12.56 0.06
C TYR A 124 6.53 -11.40 0.95
N THR A 125 7.17 -11.25 2.10
CA THR A 125 6.89 -10.16 3.04
C THR A 125 8.15 -9.41 3.41
N PHE A 126 8.00 -8.15 3.75
CA PHE A 126 9.09 -7.33 4.27
C PHE A 126 9.10 -7.39 5.80
N PRO A 127 10.29 -7.34 6.44
CA PRO A 127 10.36 -7.18 7.89
C PRO A 127 9.86 -5.79 8.33
N TYR A 128 9.44 -5.67 9.58
CA TYR A 128 9.19 -4.36 10.16
C TYR A 128 10.53 -3.69 10.51
N GLN A 129 10.77 -2.50 9.94
CA GLN A 129 12.02 -1.78 10.11
C GLN A 129 11.78 -0.30 10.42
N ILE A 130 12.56 0.20 11.38
CA ILE A 130 12.70 1.62 11.71
C ILE A 130 14.07 2.09 11.24
N ASN A 131 14.13 3.12 10.40
CA ASN A 131 15.39 3.62 9.83
C ASN A 131 16.29 2.51 9.24
N GLY A 132 15.65 1.50 8.60
CA GLY A 132 16.36 0.37 8.00
C GLY A 132 16.85 -0.70 8.97
N THR A 133 16.51 -0.62 10.25
CA THR A 133 16.89 -1.61 11.29
C THR A 133 15.66 -2.37 11.73
N ASP A 134 15.77 -3.70 11.86
CA ASP A 134 14.68 -4.57 12.33
C ASP A 134 14.20 -4.11 13.72
N ALA A 135 12.90 -4.04 13.86
CA ALA A 135 12.23 -3.56 15.05
C ALA A 135 10.94 -4.36 15.32
N THR A 136 10.44 -4.26 16.54
CA THR A 136 9.12 -4.80 16.88
C THR A 136 8.04 -3.78 16.49
N PRO A 137 6.98 -4.20 15.77
CA PRO A 137 5.87 -3.30 15.44
C PRO A 137 5.22 -2.73 16.70
N GLY A 138 5.21 -1.41 16.81
CA GLY A 138 4.50 -0.66 17.86
C GLY A 138 3.23 -0.03 17.29
N SER A 139 2.87 1.13 17.84
CA SER A 139 1.93 2.05 17.20
C SER A 139 2.60 2.69 15.98
N TYR A 140 2.10 3.79 15.46
CA TYR A 140 2.74 4.40 14.29
C TYR A 140 4.17 4.84 14.54
N ASP A 141 4.96 4.82 13.47
CA ASP A 141 6.30 5.37 13.49
C ASP A 141 6.62 6.04 12.16
N GLN A 142 6.91 7.32 12.19
CA GLN A 142 7.27 8.12 11.01
C GLN A 142 8.58 7.63 10.36
N ALA A 143 9.46 7.05 11.16
CA ALA A 143 10.72 6.50 10.71
C ALA A 143 10.59 5.06 10.15
N CYS A 144 9.37 4.52 10.06
CA CYS A 144 9.12 3.21 9.45
C CYS A 144 9.60 3.21 7.99
N THR A 145 10.50 2.28 7.69
CA THR A 145 11.07 2.11 6.35
C THR A 145 10.67 0.81 5.69
N SER A 146 10.06 -0.09 6.45
CA SER A 146 9.59 -1.39 5.97
C SER A 146 8.53 -1.93 6.92
N ASP A 147 7.52 -2.58 6.37
CA ASP A 147 6.34 -3.04 7.11
C ASP A 147 5.77 -4.31 6.45
N PRO A 148 5.40 -5.33 7.21
CA PRO A 148 4.88 -6.58 6.65
C PRO A 148 3.62 -6.38 5.80
N TYR A 149 2.78 -5.41 6.16
CA TYR A 149 1.56 -5.11 5.42
C TYR A 149 1.78 -4.09 4.31
N PHE A 150 2.35 -2.93 4.63
CA PHE A 150 2.54 -1.86 3.64
C PHE A 150 3.72 -2.11 2.69
N GLY A 151 4.65 -2.99 3.04
CA GLY A 151 5.81 -3.28 2.20
C GLY A 151 7.01 -2.39 2.48
N LYS A 152 7.85 -2.18 1.48
CA LYS A 152 9.09 -1.40 1.57
C LYS A 152 8.85 0.05 1.14
N LYS A 153 9.16 1.01 2.01
CA LYS A 153 9.22 2.42 1.63
C LYS A 153 10.39 2.66 0.69
N ILE A 154 10.13 3.22 -0.48
CA ILE A 154 11.13 3.49 -1.51
C ILE A 154 11.38 4.99 -1.70
N ALA A 155 10.44 5.85 -1.34
CA ALA A 155 10.59 7.30 -1.43
C ALA A 155 9.59 8.02 -0.52
N GLY A 156 9.79 9.33 -0.34
CA GLY A 156 8.87 10.20 0.38
C GLY A 156 8.82 9.95 1.87
N GLY A 157 7.73 10.35 2.49
CA GLY A 157 7.48 10.18 3.92
C GLY A 157 6.68 11.34 4.52
N TYR A 158 6.71 11.42 5.83
CA TYR A 158 5.96 12.44 6.59
C TYR A 158 6.29 13.87 6.15
N TYR A 159 5.27 14.60 5.76
CA TYR A 159 5.38 15.96 5.20
C TYR A 159 6.26 16.11 3.95
N VAL A 160 6.67 15.03 3.33
CA VAL A 160 7.37 15.07 2.04
C VAL A 160 6.34 14.83 0.95
N SER A 161 6.12 15.82 0.11
CA SER A 161 5.26 15.65 -1.06
C SER A 161 5.88 14.64 -2.01
N GLY A 162 5.04 13.87 -2.66
CA GLY A 162 5.47 12.90 -3.67
C GLY A 162 4.31 11.97 -3.98
N GLU A 163 3.98 11.86 -5.26
CA GLU A 163 2.84 11.09 -5.74
C GLU A 163 3.06 10.58 -7.15
N ALA A 164 2.13 9.79 -7.65
CA ALA A 164 2.14 9.26 -9.01
C ALA A 164 3.46 8.56 -9.35
N SER A 165 3.87 7.63 -8.50
CA SER A 165 5.11 6.88 -8.74
C SER A 165 5.00 6.05 -10.02
N TYR A 166 6.08 6.09 -10.82
CA TYR A 166 6.23 5.26 -12.00
C TYR A 166 7.64 4.66 -12.00
N ILE A 167 7.74 3.35 -12.13
CA ILE A 167 9.02 2.65 -12.16
C ILE A 167 9.23 2.06 -13.55
N GLN A 168 10.38 2.37 -14.13
CA GLN A 168 10.80 1.83 -15.42
C GLN A 168 12.21 1.27 -15.33
N LYS A 169 12.38 0.07 -15.86
CA LYS A 169 13.71 -0.50 -16.05
C LYS A 169 14.31 -0.08 -17.39
N VAL A 170 15.56 0.39 -17.33
CA VAL A 170 16.37 0.70 -18.51
C VAL A 170 17.80 0.18 -18.30
N GLY A 171 18.21 -0.79 -19.09
CA GLY A 171 19.48 -1.47 -18.90
C GLY A 171 19.55 -2.15 -17.52
N LYS A 172 20.60 -1.85 -16.74
CA LYS A 172 20.78 -2.42 -15.40
C LYS A 172 20.12 -1.62 -14.26
N TYR A 173 19.45 -0.51 -14.57
CA TYR A 173 18.90 0.41 -13.56
C TYR A 173 17.38 0.41 -13.58
N TYR A 174 16.80 0.56 -12.40
CA TYR A 174 15.42 0.95 -12.21
C TYR A 174 15.36 2.46 -11.95
N TYR A 175 14.51 3.15 -12.69
CA TYR A 175 14.28 4.59 -12.54
C TYR A 175 12.94 4.79 -11.89
N LEU A 176 12.91 5.52 -10.78
CA LEU A 176 11.69 5.96 -10.11
C LEU A 176 11.38 7.39 -10.54
N PHE A 177 10.24 7.57 -11.18
CA PHE A 177 9.67 8.87 -11.49
C PHE A 177 8.53 9.15 -10.50
N MET A 178 8.40 10.37 -10.07
CA MET A 178 7.31 10.80 -9.19
C MET A 178 7.10 12.31 -9.33
N SER A 179 5.86 12.75 -9.14
CA SER A 179 5.57 14.17 -9.01
C SER A 179 5.98 14.65 -7.62
N TYR A 180 6.54 15.85 -7.54
CA TYR A 180 6.98 16.45 -6.28
C TYR A 180 6.50 17.89 -6.19
N GLY A 181 5.91 18.28 -5.06
CA GLY A 181 5.34 19.61 -4.86
C GLY A 181 3.83 19.61 -4.89
N GLY A 182 3.22 20.74 -4.54
CA GLY A 182 1.77 20.92 -4.63
C GLY A 182 1.32 21.31 -6.03
N LEU A 183 0.04 21.16 -6.30
CA LEU A 183 -0.60 21.76 -7.47
C LEU A 183 -0.59 23.29 -7.29
N THR A 184 -0.05 24.01 -8.26
CA THR A 184 -0.01 25.49 -8.30
C THR A 184 -0.87 26.01 -9.43
#